data_e2257dfdf3cb8763b288490d11259840
#
_entry.id   e2257dfdf3cb8763b288490d11259840
#
_cell.length_a   1.000
_cell.length_b   1.000
_cell.length_c   1.000
_cell.angle_alpha   90.00
_cell.angle_beta   90.00
_cell.angle_gamma   90.00
#
_symmetry.space_group_name_H-M   'P 1'
#
loop_
_entity.id
_entity.type
_entity.pdbx_description
1 polymer ?
#
loop_
_entity_poly.entity_id
_entity_poly.type
_entity_poly.pdbx_seq_one_letter_code
_entity_poly.pdbx_strand_id
1 'polypeptide(L)'
;GYGEAAPEIREQKLQHRLEMVRDLGPGGMAEMRSGNLLSDAPPSEAVEMVKWNMRKTTLLGYEQASYALADGHLKGRAGEFGGKVLVLCGGEDHVTPVAACRDIATAYNDAPFGVLPGLGHASYVEGPHLFNLAVEQFIENSRA
;
A
#
# COMPACT_ATOMS: atom_id res chain seq x y z
N GLY A 1 1.98 6.27 3.42
CA GLY A 1 1.61 6.69 4.78
C GLY A 1 0.86 8.02 4.74
N TYR A 2 0.41 8.46 5.88
CA TYR A 2 -0.29 9.73 6.04
C TYR A 2 0.46 10.70 6.98
N GLY A 3 1.75 10.47 7.20
CA GLY A 3 2.59 11.30 8.05
C GLY A 3 2.74 12.75 7.56
N GLU A 4 2.45 12.99 6.28
CA GLU A 4 2.45 14.33 5.69
C GLU A 4 1.07 15.03 5.78
N ALA A 5 0.05 14.39 6.33
CA ALA A 5 -1.23 15.02 6.60
C ALA A 5 -1.12 16.00 7.78
N ALA A 6 -2.08 16.95 7.88
CA ALA A 6 -2.16 17.82 9.05
C ALA A 6 -2.18 17.02 10.37
N PRO A 7 -1.56 17.54 11.45
CA PRO A 7 -1.42 16.78 12.70
C PRO A 7 -2.73 16.20 13.23
N GLU A 8 -3.81 16.95 13.16
CA GLU A 8 -5.13 16.54 13.64
C GLU A 8 -5.69 15.37 12.82
N ILE A 9 -5.52 15.40 11.48
CA ILE A 9 -5.96 14.34 10.57
C ILE A 9 -5.12 13.07 10.81
N ARG A 10 -3.82 13.24 11.00
CA ARG A 10 -2.90 12.15 11.30
C ARG A 10 -3.28 11.43 12.58
N GLU A 11 -3.48 12.19 13.66
CA GLU A 11 -3.89 11.65 14.95
C GLU A 11 -5.25 10.94 14.86
N GLN A 12 -6.25 11.55 14.23
CA GLN A 12 -7.56 10.95 14.03
C GLN A 12 -7.48 9.61 13.29
N LYS A 13 -6.71 9.55 12.21
CA LYS A 13 -6.52 8.31 11.44
C LYS A 13 -5.79 7.24 12.27
N LEU A 14 -4.79 7.63 13.04
CA LEU A 14 -4.05 6.72 13.92
C LEU A 14 -4.99 6.13 14.97
N GLN A 15 -5.70 6.96 15.73
CA GLN A 15 -6.62 6.49 16.77
C GLN A 15 -7.70 5.57 16.20
N HIS A 16 -8.33 5.95 15.08
CA HIS A 16 -9.31 5.10 14.43
C HIS A 16 -8.77 3.70 14.07
N ARG A 17 -7.50 3.60 13.61
CA ARG A 17 -6.87 2.30 13.31
C ARG A 17 -6.61 1.47 14.56
N LEU A 18 -6.13 2.12 15.62
CA LEU A 18 -5.85 1.46 16.90
C LEU A 18 -7.12 0.92 17.56
N GLU A 19 -8.18 1.73 17.59
CA GLU A 19 -9.49 1.32 18.10
C GLU A 19 -10.04 0.14 17.29
N MET A 20 -10.05 0.26 15.96
CA MET A 20 -10.58 -0.78 15.07
C MET A 20 -9.89 -2.14 15.29
N VAL A 21 -8.55 -2.18 15.40
CA VAL A 21 -7.86 -3.45 15.62
C VAL A 21 -8.07 -4.02 17.03
N ARG A 22 -8.26 -3.16 18.04
CA ARG A 22 -8.55 -3.57 19.41
C ARG A 22 -9.96 -4.15 19.53
N ASP A 23 -10.92 -3.51 18.88
CA ASP A 23 -12.33 -3.91 18.95
C ASP A 23 -12.63 -5.17 18.12
N LEU A 24 -12.09 -5.26 16.91
CA LEU A 24 -12.39 -6.34 15.97
C LEU A 24 -11.40 -7.49 15.99
N GLY A 25 -10.19 -7.25 16.50
CA GLY A 25 -9.08 -8.16 16.36
C GLY A 25 -8.68 -8.41 14.88
N PRO A 26 -7.60 -9.19 14.64
CA PRO A 26 -7.12 -9.48 13.29
C PRO A 26 -8.16 -10.18 12.39
N GLY A 27 -8.98 -11.04 12.97
CA GLY A 27 -10.05 -11.75 12.25
C GLY A 27 -11.14 -10.80 11.74
N GLY A 28 -11.68 -9.95 12.62
CA GLY A 28 -12.69 -8.97 12.24
C GLY A 28 -12.16 -7.92 11.26
N MET A 29 -10.90 -7.50 11.43
CA MET A 29 -10.21 -6.63 10.48
C MET A 29 -10.10 -7.26 9.08
N ALA A 30 -9.79 -8.55 9.00
CA ALA A 30 -9.73 -9.27 7.74
C ALA A 30 -11.08 -9.27 7.02
N GLU A 31 -12.17 -9.55 7.73
CA GLU A 31 -13.52 -9.56 7.13
C GLU A 31 -13.96 -8.16 6.68
N MET A 32 -13.70 -7.15 7.49
CA MET A 32 -14.15 -5.79 7.22
C MET A 32 -13.34 -5.09 6.12
N ARG A 33 -12.04 -5.31 6.03
CA ARG A 33 -11.13 -4.46 5.25
C ARG A 33 -10.45 -5.13 4.07
N SER A 34 -10.52 -6.46 3.92
CA SER A 34 -9.85 -7.14 2.82
C SER A 34 -10.27 -6.61 1.44
N GLY A 35 -11.56 -6.35 1.26
CA GLY A 35 -12.08 -5.77 0.02
C GLY A 35 -11.49 -4.40 -0.34
N ASN A 36 -11.18 -3.57 0.67
CA ASN A 36 -10.58 -2.25 0.43
C ASN A 36 -9.15 -2.30 -0.13
N LEU A 37 -8.52 -3.47 -0.07
CA LEU A 37 -7.16 -3.69 -0.59
C LEU A 37 -7.14 -4.24 -2.02
N LEU A 38 -8.30 -4.46 -2.61
CA LEU A 38 -8.45 -5.08 -3.92
C LEU A 38 -9.23 -4.16 -4.87
N SER A 39 -9.34 -4.55 -6.14
CA SER A 39 -10.16 -3.87 -7.13
C SER A 39 -11.66 -4.03 -6.84
N ASP A 40 -12.51 -3.42 -7.67
CA ASP A 40 -13.98 -3.49 -7.51
C ASP A 40 -14.54 -4.91 -7.80
N ALA A 41 -13.83 -5.72 -8.58
CA ALA A 41 -14.23 -7.07 -8.95
C ALA A 41 -13.06 -8.07 -8.86
N PRO A 42 -12.49 -8.29 -7.66
CA PRO A 42 -11.31 -9.11 -7.50
C PRO A 42 -11.61 -10.61 -7.67
N PRO A 43 -10.63 -11.42 -8.10
CA PRO A 43 -10.73 -12.88 -8.04
C PRO A 43 -10.96 -13.36 -6.60
N SER A 44 -11.80 -14.39 -6.43
CA SER A 44 -12.10 -14.95 -5.09
C SER A 44 -10.85 -15.42 -4.35
N GLU A 45 -9.88 -15.98 -5.07
CA GLU A 45 -8.61 -16.43 -4.51
C GLU A 45 -7.79 -15.28 -3.93
N ALA A 46 -7.82 -14.10 -4.56
CA ALA A 46 -7.14 -12.91 -4.07
C ALA A 46 -7.79 -12.41 -2.77
N VAL A 47 -9.14 -12.42 -2.70
CA VAL A 47 -9.87 -12.08 -1.48
C VAL A 47 -9.48 -12.98 -0.32
N GLU A 48 -9.49 -14.29 -0.53
CA GLU A 48 -9.14 -15.26 0.51
C GLU A 48 -7.66 -15.17 0.92
N MET A 49 -6.76 -14.92 -0.02
CA MET A 49 -5.34 -14.72 0.27
C MET A 49 -5.10 -13.48 1.14
N VAL A 50 -5.75 -12.35 0.82
CA VAL A 50 -5.66 -11.12 1.62
C VAL A 50 -6.23 -11.35 3.02
N LYS A 51 -7.41 -11.97 3.14
CA LYS A 51 -8.00 -12.32 4.44
C LYS A 51 -7.08 -13.20 5.28
N TRP A 52 -6.53 -14.24 4.65
CA TRP A 52 -5.61 -15.17 5.33
C TRP A 52 -4.37 -14.45 5.87
N ASN A 53 -3.77 -13.54 5.09
CA ASN A 53 -2.64 -12.73 5.55
C ASN A 53 -3.04 -11.80 6.69
N MET A 54 -4.16 -11.10 6.57
CA MET A 54 -4.63 -10.16 7.60
C MET A 54 -4.90 -10.86 8.93
N ARG A 55 -5.48 -12.07 8.91
CA ARG A 55 -5.75 -12.87 10.13
C ARG A 55 -4.48 -13.26 10.90
N LYS A 56 -3.31 -13.27 10.24
CA LYS A 56 -2.02 -13.58 10.88
C LYS A 56 -1.36 -12.37 11.56
N THR A 57 -1.89 -11.19 11.33
CA THR A 57 -1.38 -9.97 11.95
C THR A 57 -1.59 -10.05 13.46
N THR A 58 -0.57 -9.67 14.24
CA THR A 58 -0.73 -9.55 15.68
C THR A 58 -1.21 -8.14 16.06
N LEU A 59 -1.91 -8.01 17.18
CA LEU A 59 -2.33 -6.70 17.68
C LEU A 59 -1.15 -5.74 17.81
N LEU A 60 -0.08 -6.16 18.48
CA LEU A 60 1.13 -5.35 18.67
C LEU A 60 1.77 -4.96 17.33
N GLY A 61 1.89 -5.90 16.38
CA GLY A 61 2.47 -5.63 15.06
C GLY A 61 1.63 -4.62 14.26
N TYR A 62 0.31 -4.72 14.34
CA TYR A 62 -0.58 -3.75 13.67
C TYR A 62 -0.51 -2.36 14.30
N GLU A 63 -0.44 -2.27 15.62
CA GLU A 63 -0.24 -1.00 16.33
C GLU A 63 1.07 -0.34 15.93
N GLN A 64 2.18 -1.08 15.95
CA GLN A 64 3.50 -0.57 15.53
C GLN A 64 3.49 -0.09 14.07
N ALA A 65 2.89 -0.86 13.16
CA ALA A 65 2.73 -0.46 11.75
C ALA A 65 1.87 0.79 11.60
N SER A 66 0.84 0.95 12.45
CA SER A 66 -0.03 2.14 12.44
C SER A 66 0.71 3.40 12.88
N TYR A 67 1.56 3.32 13.89
CA TYR A 67 2.46 4.41 14.28
C TYR A 67 3.46 4.74 13.17
N ALA A 68 4.12 3.74 12.59
CA ALA A 68 5.05 3.94 11.49
C ALA A 68 4.39 4.61 10.27
N LEU A 69 3.12 4.27 9.97
CA LEU A 69 2.35 4.94 8.92
C LEU A 69 2.00 6.40 9.27
N ALA A 70 1.72 6.67 10.54
CA ALA A 70 1.41 8.02 11.02
C ALA A 70 2.65 8.93 10.99
N ASP A 71 3.81 8.38 11.32
CA ASP A 71 5.09 9.14 11.38
C ASP A 71 5.85 9.14 10.04
N GLY A 72 5.41 8.38 9.06
CA GLY A 72 6.11 8.23 7.78
C GLY A 72 6.09 9.48 6.91
N HIS A 73 7.26 10.03 6.61
CA HIS A 73 7.49 11.20 5.75
C HIS A 73 8.25 10.81 4.48
N LEU A 74 7.64 9.96 3.65
CA LEU A 74 8.31 9.36 2.50
C LEU A 74 8.72 10.40 1.46
N LYS A 75 7.85 11.38 1.15
CA LYS A 75 8.14 12.44 0.18
C LYS A 75 9.28 13.33 0.66
N GLY A 76 9.25 13.76 1.92
CA GLY A 76 10.26 14.65 2.48
C GLY A 76 11.65 14.06 2.50
N ARG A 77 11.76 12.73 2.44
CA ARG A 77 13.04 12.00 2.47
C ARG A 77 13.43 11.35 1.15
N ALA A 78 12.59 11.50 0.12
CA ALA A 78 12.82 10.84 -1.17
C ALA A 78 14.18 11.21 -1.79
N GLY A 79 14.61 12.47 -1.69
CA GLY A 79 15.89 12.94 -2.19
C GLY A 79 17.14 12.37 -1.49
N GLU A 80 16.97 11.75 -0.32
CA GLU A 80 18.06 11.09 0.41
C GLU A 80 18.38 9.69 -0.15
N PHE A 81 17.47 9.13 -0.96
CA PHE A 81 17.63 7.78 -1.50
C PHE A 81 18.38 7.77 -2.83
N GLY A 82 19.58 7.21 -2.84
CA GLY A 82 20.46 7.16 -4.01
C GLY A 82 20.28 5.92 -4.90
N GLY A 83 19.33 5.03 -4.59
CA GLY A 83 19.06 3.81 -5.36
C GLY A 83 18.10 4.02 -6.52
N LYS A 84 17.96 3.00 -7.39
CA LYS A 84 16.95 2.99 -8.45
C LYS A 84 15.56 2.71 -7.86
N VAL A 85 14.56 3.44 -8.29
CA VAL A 85 13.19 3.39 -7.79
C VAL A 85 12.22 3.09 -8.94
N LEU A 86 11.26 2.22 -8.69
CA LEU A 86 10.06 2.02 -9.50
C LEU A 86 8.84 2.25 -8.60
N VAL A 87 7.89 3.04 -9.04
CA VAL A 87 6.61 3.20 -8.38
C VAL A 87 5.53 2.49 -9.19
N LEU A 88 4.85 1.53 -8.58
CA LEU A 88 3.73 0.81 -9.16
C LEU A 88 2.45 1.11 -8.37
N CYS A 89 1.34 1.23 -9.07
CA CYS A 89 0.02 1.47 -8.49
C CYS A 89 -1.04 0.66 -9.21
N GLY A 90 -1.95 0.04 -8.49
CA GLY A 90 -3.17 -0.51 -9.09
C GLY A 90 -4.05 0.61 -9.64
N GLY A 91 -4.66 0.39 -10.80
CA GLY A 91 -5.55 1.38 -11.42
C GLY A 91 -6.83 1.65 -10.60
N GLU A 92 -7.23 0.68 -9.77
CA GLU A 92 -8.38 0.72 -8.86
C GLU A 92 -7.94 0.74 -7.39
N ASP A 93 -6.74 1.26 -7.10
CA ASP A 93 -6.26 1.41 -5.73
C ASP A 93 -6.99 2.56 -5.01
N HIS A 94 -7.91 2.20 -4.12
CA HIS A 94 -8.67 3.15 -3.30
C HIS A 94 -7.96 3.54 -1.98
N VAL A 95 -6.85 2.87 -1.64
CA VAL A 95 -6.05 3.17 -0.43
C VAL A 95 -5.00 4.23 -0.72
N THR A 96 -4.26 4.05 -1.83
CA THR A 96 -3.26 4.99 -2.33
C THR A 96 -3.51 5.25 -3.82
N PRO A 97 -4.43 6.17 -4.14
CA PRO A 97 -4.85 6.42 -5.51
C PRO A 97 -3.70 6.80 -6.44
N VAL A 98 -3.88 6.55 -7.73
CA VAL A 98 -2.89 6.79 -8.80
C VAL A 98 -2.22 8.17 -8.70
N ALA A 99 -2.99 9.21 -8.38
CA ALA A 99 -2.45 10.57 -8.20
C ALA A 99 -1.43 10.65 -7.05
N ALA A 100 -1.74 10.03 -5.90
CA ALA A 100 -0.83 10.01 -4.75
C ALA A 100 0.45 9.21 -5.05
N CYS A 101 0.33 8.10 -5.79
CA CYS A 101 1.50 7.31 -6.21
C CYS A 101 2.36 8.08 -7.23
N ARG A 102 1.75 8.85 -8.13
CA ARG A 102 2.46 9.73 -9.06
C ARG A 102 3.26 10.81 -8.33
N ASP A 103 2.68 11.42 -7.29
CA ASP A 103 3.39 12.38 -6.44
C ASP A 103 4.62 11.76 -5.77
N ILE A 104 4.54 10.49 -5.37
CA ILE A 104 5.70 9.75 -4.84
C ILE A 104 6.76 9.56 -5.93
N ALA A 105 6.39 9.16 -7.14
CA ALA A 105 7.34 9.03 -8.25
C ALA A 105 8.07 10.35 -8.53
N THR A 106 7.35 11.47 -8.55
CA THR A 106 7.94 12.80 -8.71
C THR A 106 8.91 13.14 -7.57
N ALA A 107 8.56 12.82 -6.33
CA ALA A 107 9.46 13.06 -5.18
C ALA A 107 10.77 12.27 -5.26
N TYR A 108 10.76 11.11 -5.92
CA TYR A 108 11.95 10.29 -6.22
C TYR A 108 12.60 10.65 -7.58
N ASN A 109 12.72 11.95 -7.90
CA ASN A 109 13.33 12.47 -9.11
C ASN A 109 12.68 11.92 -10.40
N ASP A 110 11.36 11.98 -10.47
CA ASP A 110 10.55 11.47 -11.57
C ASP A 110 10.86 9.99 -11.88
N ALA A 111 10.91 9.18 -10.82
CA ALA A 111 11.11 7.75 -10.95
C ALA A 111 10.12 7.10 -11.93
N PRO A 112 10.52 6.04 -12.66
CA PRO A 112 9.60 5.26 -13.48
C PRO A 112 8.30 4.93 -12.73
N PHE A 113 7.17 5.20 -13.37
CA PHE A 113 5.84 5.04 -12.80
C PHE A 113 4.96 4.16 -13.69
N GLY A 114 4.42 3.09 -13.11
CA GLY A 114 3.51 2.18 -13.80
C GLY A 114 2.15 2.09 -13.11
N VAL A 115 1.08 2.08 -13.91
CA VAL A 115 -0.29 1.79 -13.44
C VAL A 115 -0.66 0.39 -13.92
N LEU A 116 -1.10 -0.46 -12.99
CA LEU A 116 -1.54 -1.83 -13.26
C LEU A 116 -3.07 -1.82 -13.43
N PRO A 117 -3.58 -1.90 -14.65
CA PRO A 117 -5.01 -1.71 -14.91
C PRO A 117 -5.84 -2.82 -14.26
N GLY A 118 -7.03 -2.46 -13.72
CA GLY A 118 -7.96 -3.41 -13.12
C GLY A 118 -7.48 -4.06 -11.81
N LEU A 119 -6.40 -3.56 -11.20
CA LEU A 119 -5.88 -4.06 -9.92
C LEU A 119 -6.02 -3.03 -8.82
N GLY A 120 -6.22 -3.50 -7.59
CA GLY A 120 -6.31 -2.68 -6.39
C GLY A 120 -4.96 -2.47 -5.69
N HIS A 121 -5.03 -2.14 -4.40
CA HIS A 121 -3.85 -1.84 -3.56
C HIS A 121 -2.91 -3.05 -3.41
N ALA A 122 -3.46 -4.25 -3.22
CA ALA A 122 -2.69 -5.49 -3.15
C ALA A 122 -2.46 -6.09 -4.53
N SER A 123 -2.02 -5.29 -5.49
CA SER A 123 -1.84 -5.67 -6.90
C SER A 123 -0.94 -6.90 -7.09
N TYR A 124 0.05 -7.10 -6.22
CA TYR A 124 0.94 -8.28 -6.22
C TYR A 124 0.23 -9.58 -5.82
N VAL A 125 -0.92 -9.51 -5.13
CA VAL A 125 -1.78 -10.66 -4.81
C VAL A 125 -2.82 -10.86 -5.90
N GLU A 126 -3.43 -9.78 -6.33
CA GLU A 126 -4.57 -9.78 -7.24
C GLU A 126 -4.17 -10.09 -8.69
N GLY A 127 -3.06 -9.54 -9.15
CA GLY A 127 -2.53 -9.73 -10.50
C GLY A 127 -1.02 -10.00 -10.50
N PRO A 128 -0.54 -11.10 -9.89
CA PRO A 128 0.90 -11.35 -9.72
C PRO A 128 1.67 -11.39 -11.03
N HIS A 129 1.05 -11.82 -12.12
CA HIS A 129 1.71 -11.85 -13.42
C HIS A 129 2.03 -10.44 -13.93
N LEU A 130 1.05 -9.51 -13.89
CA LEU A 130 1.27 -8.13 -14.32
C LEU A 130 2.27 -7.41 -13.41
N PHE A 131 2.15 -7.62 -12.12
CA PHE A 131 3.06 -7.04 -11.13
C PHE A 131 4.51 -7.51 -11.36
N ASN A 132 4.71 -8.82 -11.48
CA ASN A 132 6.05 -9.41 -11.68
C ASN A 132 6.67 -8.95 -13.01
N LEU A 133 5.89 -8.91 -14.09
CA LEU A 133 6.37 -8.43 -15.40
C LEU A 133 6.89 -7.00 -15.32
N ALA A 134 6.18 -6.11 -14.64
CA ALA A 134 6.62 -4.72 -14.46
C ALA A 134 7.92 -4.61 -13.65
N VAL A 135 8.05 -5.43 -12.60
CA VAL A 135 9.27 -5.49 -11.77
C VAL A 135 10.44 -6.07 -12.55
N GLU A 136 10.25 -7.16 -13.29
CA GLU A 136 11.27 -7.79 -14.13
C GLU A 136 11.82 -6.81 -15.18
N GLN A 137 10.95 -6.12 -15.91
CA GLN A 137 11.33 -5.10 -16.87
C GLN A 137 12.15 -3.98 -16.25
N PHE A 138 11.76 -3.52 -15.06
CA PHE A 138 12.52 -2.51 -14.33
C PHE A 138 13.91 -3.01 -13.95
N ILE A 139 14.03 -4.23 -13.45
CA ILE A 139 15.31 -4.84 -13.07
C ILE A 139 16.22 -4.97 -14.29
N GLU A 140 15.72 -5.45 -15.42
CA GLU A 140 16.47 -5.60 -16.66
C GLU A 140 17.00 -4.25 -17.18
N ASN A 141 16.13 -3.25 -17.27
CA ASN A 141 16.49 -1.89 -17.68
C ASN A 141 17.46 -1.22 -16.70
N SER A 142 17.48 -1.69 -15.46
CA SER A 142 18.35 -1.16 -14.41
C SER A 142 19.77 -1.74 -14.43
N ARG A 143 20.00 -2.84 -15.16
CA ARG A 143 21.29 -3.49 -15.31
C ARG A 143 22.08 -2.99 -16.53
N ALA A 144 21.38 -2.37 -17.48
CA ALA A 144 21.98 -1.73 -18.65
C ALA A 144 22.55 -0.36 -18.30
#